data_7eb8f189129e3ff22e19077c37cd8804
#
_entry.id   7eb8f189129e3ff22e19077c37cd8804
#
_cell.length_a   1.000
_cell.length_b   1.000
_cell.length_c   1.000
_cell.angle_alpha   90.00
_cell.angle_beta   90.00
_cell.angle_gamma   90.00
#
_symmetry.space_group_name_H-M   'P 1'
#
loop_
_entity.id
_entity.type
_entity.pdbx_description
1 polymer ?
#
loop_
_entity_poly.entity_id
_entity_poly.type
_entity_poly.pdbx_seq_one_letter_code
_entity_poly.pdbx_strand_id
1 'polypeptide(L)'
;MAMLSSLDIASIKAFWQKLSGKGLFIAVLDFFFLSLAVYTGYTIRLGVVMPRYIGDWLSACLVLPAVCVTFFTIFGQYKTIWQHAGTEDFTRFVWSYIVSILFFLLLNNVVEIAVFPRATFAVSFLTGLFLCGGLRFSWRMVKSIHPAQNESLRTLIIGAGEAGAILARDLMHNEGELSPAGFVDDDPQKSGHQVSGLKVFGNTSELREIVEREKIQVVLIAIPSVSGHKKRQIYDVLAPMGVQVRILPSMREIAGGKVSISEIRQVKLEDLLGREPVRIDLEASMNYVSGKRVLITGAGGSIGSEIVRQVIHNEPSAVFALGHGEQSIYLLMESLSGTSVKVQPIIADVADEVSMLNFFDRERPQVIFHAAAHKHVPLMELSPREAMRVNDLGTRTIARCAGKFGAERMVMISTDKAVNPSSVMGATKRLAEKILEREQKTYPETKYMAVRFGNVLGSRGSVIPKFERQISSGGPVTVTHPDMKRYFMLIPEAVSLVIQAGALGHGGELFVLDMGEPVVIREMAELLIRLCGYEPYKDINIVYSGIRPGEKLYEELFYDENSVNGTLHPKIFVSKIKQGDPSRKSEIDSSLEYALRYPDEALGILKKLVPEFVQL
;
A
#
# COMPACT_ATOMS: atom_id res chain seq x y z
N MET A 1 62.58 -2.95 -35.84
CA MET A 1 63.07 -2.64 -34.46
C MET A 1 62.84 -1.21 -34.01
N ALA A 2 62.25 -0.32 -34.82
CA ALA A 2 62.06 1.10 -34.48
C ALA A 2 60.64 1.49 -34.04
N MET A 3 59.72 0.54 -33.88
CA MET A 3 58.32 0.82 -33.52
C MET A 3 57.91 0.40 -32.07
N LEU A 4 58.85 -0.16 -31.31
CA LEU A 4 58.61 -0.60 -29.93
C LEU A 4 59.22 0.33 -28.86
N SER A 5 59.90 1.44 -29.25
CA SER A 5 60.58 2.34 -28.32
C SER A 5 59.76 3.54 -27.85
N SER A 6 58.45 3.65 -28.22
CA SER A 6 57.60 4.75 -27.80
C SER A 6 56.40 4.36 -26.93
N LEU A 7 56.38 3.13 -26.39
CA LEU A 7 55.44 2.79 -25.34
C LEU A 7 55.92 3.41 -24.05
N ASP A 8 55.35 4.53 -23.67
CA ASP A 8 55.64 5.30 -22.48
C ASP A 8 55.40 4.42 -21.22
N ILE A 9 56.49 4.00 -20.58
CA ILE A 9 56.50 3.19 -19.35
C ILE A 9 55.64 3.86 -18.26
N ALA A 10 55.52 5.20 -18.29
CA ALA A 10 54.69 5.96 -17.39
C ALA A 10 53.18 5.68 -17.62
N SER A 11 52.77 5.56 -18.88
CA SER A 11 51.37 5.20 -19.22
C SER A 11 50.99 3.79 -18.83
N ILE A 12 51.94 2.84 -18.95
CA ILE A 12 51.76 1.45 -18.48
C ILE A 12 51.70 1.41 -16.96
N LYS A 13 52.54 2.15 -16.26
CA LYS A 13 52.52 2.24 -14.79
C LYS A 13 51.24 2.88 -14.25
N ALA A 14 50.76 3.97 -14.87
CA ALA A 14 49.50 4.62 -14.53
C ALA A 14 48.27 3.72 -14.80
N PHE A 15 48.33 2.86 -15.82
CA PHE A 15 47.30 1.88 -16.14
C PHE A 15 47.17 0.79 -15.06
N TRP A 16 48.28 0.26 -14.53
CA TRP A 16 48.30 -0.75 -13.47
C TRP A 16 47.98 -0.19 -12.08
N GLN A 17 48.23 1.10 -11.82
CA GLN A 17 47.88 1.77 -10.58
C GLN A 17 46.37 1.99 -10.40
N LYS A 18 45.58 1.91 -11.48
CA LYS A 18 44.11 2.02 -11.43
C LYS A 18 43.38 0.71 -11.06
N LEU A 19 44.07 -0.40 -10.95
CA LEU A 19 43.47 -1.66 -10.51
C LEU A 19 43.40 -1.70 -8.98
N SER A 20 42.21 -2.03 -8.42
CA SER A 20 42.07 -2.32 -7.01
C SER A 20 42.98 -3.50 -6.64
N GLY A 21 43.47 -3.59 -5.40
CA GLY A 21 44.37 -4.69 -4.97
C GLY A 21 43.80 -6.08 -5.28
N LYS A 22 42.48 -6.26 -5.25
CA LYS A 22 41.78 -7.50 -5.64
C LYS A 22 41.85 -7.77 -7.15
N GLY A 23 41.72 -6.75 -8.00
CA GLY A 23 41.86 -6.90 -9.45
C GLY A 23 43.27 -7.31 -9.88
N LEU A 24 44.26 -6.75 -9.24
CA LEU A 24 45.67 -7.13 -9.45
C LEU A 24 45.94 -8.60 -9.08
N PHE A 25 45.39 -9.05 -7.97
CA PHE A 25 45.55 -10.45 -7.52
C PHE A 25 44.93 -11.43 -8.53
N ILE A 26 43.72 -11.14 -9.06
CA ILE A 26 43.07 -11.98 -10.08
C ILE A 26 43.88 -11.97 -11.38
N ALA A 27 44.47 -10.83 -11.78
CA ALA A 27 45.29 -10.73 -12.98
C ALA A 27 46.57 -11.58 -12.88
N VAL A 28 47.18 -11.62 -11.70
CA VAL A 28 48.36 -12.49 -11.43
C VAL A 28 47.97 -13.97 -11.48
N LEU A 29 46.81 -14.33 -10.93
CA LEU A 29 46.29 -15.71 -10.99
C LEU A 29 45.97 -16.12 -12.43
N ASP A 30 45.32 -15.25 -13.20
CA ASP A 30 45.02 -15.52 -14.62
C ASP A 30 46.34 -15.71 -15.40
N PHE A 31 47.34 -14.87 -15.18
CA PHE A 31 48.63 -15.02 -15.82
C PHE A 31 49.25 -16.39 -15.50
N PHE A 32 49.22 -16.78 -14.23
CA PHE A 32 49.75 -18.10 -13.78
C PHE A 32 48.96 -19.27 -14.41
N PHE A 33 47.62 -19.22 -14.38
CA PHE A 33 46.78 -20.30 -14.95
C PHE A 33 46.92 -20.41 -16.47
N LEU A 34 47.06 -19.30 -17.17
CA LEU A 34 47.29 -19.32 -18.61
C LEU A 34 48.69 -19.84 -18.96
N SER A 35 49.71 -19.51 -18.17
CA SER A 35 51.06 -20.10 -18.31
C SER A 35 51.04 -21.61 -18.04
N LEU A 36 50.30 -22.02 -17.01
CA LEU A 36 50.09 -23.46 -16.71
C LEU A 36 49.35 -24.17 -17.83
N ALA A 37 48.31 -23.51 -18.43
CA ALA A 37 47.59 -24.06 -19.58
C ALA A 37 48.49 -24.27 -20.80
N VAL A 38 49.41 -23.34 -21.08
CA VAL A 38 50.41 -23.50 -22.13
C VAL A 38 51.34 -24.66 -21.81
N TYR A 39 51.84 -24.73 -20.57
CA TYR A 39 52.70 -25.81 -20.10
C TYR A 39 52.01 -27.18 -20.29
N THR A 40 50.77 -27.33 -19.85
CA THR A 40 50.01 -28.60 -20.01
C THR A 40 49.80 -28.96 -21.48
N GLY A 41 49.54 -28.00 -22.36
CA GLY A 41 49.41 -28.24 -23.80
C GLY A 41 50.69 -28.77 -24.43
N TYR A 42 51.88 -28.28 -24.06
CA TYR A 42 53.14 -28.79 -24.54
C TYR A 42 53.47 -30.17 -23.95
N THR A 43 53.26 -30.39 -22.65
CA THR A 43 53.57 -31.66 -21.98
C THR A 43 52.67 -32.82 -22.41
N ILE A 44 51.38 -32.60 -22.61
CA ILE A 44 50.44 -33.65 -23.06
C ILE A 44 50.82 -34.17 -24.46
N ARG A 45 51.29 -33.29 -25.36
CA ARG A 45 51.61 -33.67 -26.70
C ARG A 45 53.03 -34.17 -26.90
N LEU A 46 54.01 -33.57 -26.25
CA LEU A 46 55.43 -33.81 -26.50
C LEU A 46 56.09 -34.65 -25.37
N GLY A 47 55.31 -35.10 -24.39
CA GLY A 47 55.85 -35.71 -23.17
C GLY A 47 56.52 -34.66 -22.28
N VAL A 48 57.63 -35.02 -21.63
CA VAL A 48 58.46 -34.02 -20.93
C VAL A 48 59.05 -33.08 -21.96
N VAL A 49 59.00 -31.77 -21.73
CA VAL A 49 59.40 -30.70 -22.68
C VAL A 49 60.79 -31.01 -23.23
N MET A 50 60.87 -31.35 -24.49
CA MET A 50 62.17 -31.64 -25.14
C MET A 50 63.02 -30.36 -25.22
N PRO A 51 64.33 -30.45 -25.02
CA PRO A 51 65.26 -29.32 -25.07
C PRO A 51 65.10 -28.46 -26.34
N ARG A 52 64.71 -29.05 -27.46
CA ARG A 52 64.49 -28.42 -28.75
C ARG A 52 63.38 -27.35 -28.75
N TYR A 53 62.38 -27.46 -27.84
CA TYR A 53 61.21 -26.57 -27.79
C TYR A 53 61.22 -25.67 -26.54
N ILE A 54 62.27 -25.63 -25.74
CA ILE A 54 62.33 -24.85 -24.48
C ILE A 54 62.17 -23.36 -24.77
N GLY A 55 62.80 -22.83 -25.82
CA GLY A 55 62.67 -21.42 -26.24
C GLY A 55 61.24 -21.05 -26.64
N ASP A 56 60.61 -21.85 -27.50
CA ASP A 56 59.23 -21.68 -27.96
C ASP A 56 58.26 -21.75 -26.81
N TRP A 57 58.42 -22.77 -25.94
CA TRP A 57 57.61 -22.95 -24.75
C TRP A 57 57.70 -21.74 -23.80
N LEU A 58 58.91 -21.27 -23.50
CA LEU A 58 59.11 -20.14 -22.58
C LEU A 58 58.51 -18.86 -23.14
N SER A 59 58.72 -18.58 -24.43
CA SER A 59 58.14 -17.44 -25.14
C SER A 59 56.60 -17.49 -25.11
N ALA A 60 56.03 -18.65 -25.37
CA ALA A 60 54.57 -18.86 -25.35
C ALA A 60 53.99 -18.70 -23.95
N CYS A 61 54.65 -19.21 -22.90
CA CYS A 61 54.22 -19.09 -21.48
C CYS A 61 54.27 -17.64 -20.96
N LEU A 62 55.04 -16.76 -21.60
CA LEU A 62 55.10 -15.34 -21.24
C LEU A 62 54.18 -14.49 -22.07
N VAL A 63 54.21 -14.65 -23.39
CA VAL A 63 53.52 -13.73 -24.33
C VAL A 63 52.02 -13.99 -24.38
N LEU A 64 51.56 -15.26 -24.45
CA LEU A 64 50.14 -15.58 -24.50
C LEU A 64 49.37 -15.08 -23.25
N PRO A 65 49.84 -15.38 -22.02
CA PRO A 65 49.21 -14.86 -20.81
C PRO A 65 49.21 -13.33 -20.75
N ALA A 66 50.32 -12.65 -21.15
CA ALA A 66 50.39 -11.20 -21.18
C ALA A 66 49.36 -10.58 -22.10
N VAL A 67 49.19 -11.15 -23.30
CA VAL A 67 48.15 -10.73 -24.25
C VAL A 67 46.76 -10.92 -23.65
N CYS A 68 46.46 -12.10 -23.10
CA CYS A 68 45.14 -12.39 -22.50
C CYS A 68 44.82 -11.44 -21.32
N VAL A 69 45.76 -11.24 -20.38
CA VAL A 69 45.58 -10.32 -19.25
C VAL A 69 45.37 -8.89 -19.72
N THR A 70 46.06 -8.46 -20.79
CA THR A 70 45.86 -7.15 -21.38
C THR A 70 44.43 -6.98 -21.94
N PHE A 71 43.96 -7.94 -22.71
CA PHE A 71 42.57 -7.93 -23.21
C PHE A 71 41.54 -8.03 -22.11
N PHE A 72 41.73 -8.90 -21.10
CA PHE A 72 40.86 -8.95 -19.92
C PHE A 72 40.75 -7.61 -19.21
N THR A 73 41.86 -6.85 -19.16
CA THR A 73 41.86 -5.50 -18.58
C THR A 73 41.08 -4.51 -19.46
N ILE A 74 41.28 -4.56 -20.78
CA ILE A 74 40.58 -3.70 -21.78
C ILE A 74 39.05 -3.98 -21.69
N PHE A 75 38.64 -5.25 -21.64
CA PHE A 75 37.25 -5.65 -21.54
C PHE A 75 36.66 -5.51 -20.12
N GLY A 76 37.43 -4.95 -19.17
CA GLY A 76 36.95 -4.62 -17.83
C GLY A 76 36.77 -5.80 -16.88
N GLN A 77 37.31 -7.00 -17.18
CA GLN A 77 37.12 -8.23 -16.40
C GLN A 77 37.61 -8.11 -14.94
N TYR A 78 38.60 -7.28 -14.69
CA TYR A 78 39.14 -7.03 -13.36
C TYR A 78 38.43 -5.93 -12.57
N LYS A 79 37.44 -5.24 -13.20
CA LYS A 79 36.53 -4.29 -12.56
C LYS A 79 35.19 -4.95 -12.19
N THR A 80 34.90 -6.10 -12.77
CA THR A 80 33.66 -6.85 -12.50
C THR A 80 33.73 -7.49 -11.11
N ILE A 81 32.68 -7.29 -10.30
CA ILE A 81 32.54 -7.95 -9.00
C ILE A 81 31.94 -9.33 -9.25
N TRP A 82 32.79 -10.34 -9.42
CA TRP A 82 32.41 -11.71 -9.80
C TRP A 82 31.42 -12.39 -8.84
N GLN A 83 31.29 -11.89 -7.61
CA GLN A 83 30.29 -12.37 -6.63
C GLN A 83 28.84 -12.11 -7.07
N HIS A 84 28.61 -11.09 -7.91
CA HIS A 84 27.30 -10.69 -8.43
C HIS A 84 27.20 -10.81 -9.96
N ALA A 85 28.19 -11.43 -10.59
CA ALA A 85 28.25 -11.54 -12.05
C ALA A 85 27.08 -12.37 -12.62
N GLY A 86 26.43 -11.83 -13.64
CA GLY A 86 25.37 -12.48 -14.40
C GLY A 86 25.86 -13.29 -15.60
N THR A 87 24.92 -13.80 -16.38
CA THR A 87 25.21 -14.49 -17.66
C THR A 87 25.91 -13.59 -18.66
N GLU A 88 25.61 -12.28 -18.66
CA GLU A 88 26.24 -11.29 -19.53
C GLU A 88 27.72 -11.08 -19.22
N ASP A 89 28.12 -11.09 -17.96
CA ASP A 89 29.51 -10.95 -17.56
C ASP A 89 30.33 -12.18 -17.96
N PHE A 90 29.71 -13.37 -17.86
CA PHE A 90 30.37 -14.60 -18.29
C PHE A 90 30.52 -14.66 -19.82
N THR A 91 29.51 -14.26 -20.58
CA THR A 91 29.62 -14.16 -22.06
C THR A 91 30.66 -13.14 -22.46
N ARG A 92 30.77 -11.99 -21.77
CA ARG A 92 31.82 -11.00 -21.98
C ARG A 92 33.22 -11.57 -21.69
N PHE A 93 33.37 -12.42 -20.67
CA PHE A 93 34.62 -13.10 -20.38
C PHE A 93 35.01 -14.05 -21.54
N VAL A 94 34.10 -14.90 -21.99
CA VAL A 94 34.36 -15.84 -23.09
C VAL A 94 34.79 -15.09 -24.36
N TRP A 95 34.08 -14.01 -24.72
CA TRP A 95 34.45 -13.19 -25.88
C TRP A 95 35.82 -12.53 -25.71
N SER A 96 36.13 -11.98 -24.53
CA SER A 96 37.43 -11.38 -24.27
C SER A 96 38.57 -12.39 -24.40
N TYR A 97 38.31 -13.64 -23.99
CA TYR A 97 39.27 -14.73 -24.13
C TYR A 97 39.47 -15.13 -25.60
N ILE A 98 38.39 -15.31 -26.37
CA ILE A 98 38.45 -15.63 -27.79
C ILE A 98 39.21 -14.53 -28.57
N VAL A 99 38.89 -13.27 -28.34
CA VAL A 99 39.53 -12.13 -29.02
C VAL A 99 41.02 -12.09 -28.68
N SER A 100 41.41 -12.31 -27.44
CA SER A 100 42.83 -12.30 -27.07
C SER A 100 43.61 -13.44 -27.72
N ILE A 101 43.00 -14.61 -27.86
CA ILE A 101 43.62 -15.77 -28.51
C ILE A 101 43.76 -15.51 -30.03
N LEU A 102 42.73 -14.99 -30.68
CA LEU A 102 42.81 -14.62 -32.11
C LEU A 102 43.92 -13.55 -32.35
N PHE A 103 44.01 -12.57 -31.49
CA PHE A 103 45.09 -11.59 -31.55
C PHE A 103 46.44 -12.18 -31.35
N PHE A 104 46.64 -13.08 -30.38
CA PHE A 104 47.89 -13.81 -30.18
C PHE A 104 48.30 -14.63 -31.42
N LEU A 105 47.32 -15.34 -32.05
CA LEU A 105 47.60 -16.09 -33.29
C LEU A 105 48.07 -15.21 -34.42
N LEU A 106 47.40 -14.03 -34.60
CA LEU A 106 47.82 -13.06 -35.60
C LEU A 106 49.23 -12.56 -35.31
N LEU A 107 49.49 -12.18 -34.05
CA LEU A 107 50.81 -11.69 -33.62
C LEU A 107 51.90 -12.77 -33.84
N ASN A 108 51.59 -14.02 -33.48
CA ASN A 108 52.53 -15.14 -33.66
C ASN A 108 52.82 -15.43 -35.13
N ASN A 109 51.83 -15.24 -36.02
CA ASN A 109 52.04 -15.39 -37.48
C ASN A 109 52.92 -14.31 -38.09
N VAL A 110 52.99 -13.11 -37.49
CA VAL A 110 53.78 -11.98 -37.97
C VAL A 110 55.21 -11.98 -37.39
N VAL A 111 55.35 -12.33 -36.11
CA VAL A 111 56.58 -12.17 -35.34
C VAL A 111 57.31 -13.54 -35.07
N GLU A 112 56.66 -14.64 -35.40
CA GLU A 112 57.19 -16.01 -35.16
C GLU A 112 57.67 -16.22 -33.73
N ILE A 113 56.80 -15.88 -32.71
CA ILE A 113 57.15 -15.89 -31.29
C ILE A 113 57.43 -17.32 -30.81
N ALA A 114 56.62 -18.28 -31.23
CA ALA A 114 56.74 -19.68 -30.82
C ALA A 114 56.09 -20.65 -31.82
N VAL A 115 56.66 -21.83 -31.96
CA VAL A 115 56.00 -22.92 -32.74
C VAL A 115 54.90 -23.55 -31.90
N PHE A 116 53.66 -23.35 -32.33
CA PHE A 116 52.48 -23.89 -31.67
C PHE A 116 51.86 -25.01 -32.55
N PRO A 117 52.12 -26.29 -32.25
CA PRO A 117 51.38 -27.38 -32.90
C PRO A 117 49.89 -27.29 -32.63
N ARG A 118 49.05 -27.58 -33.65
CA ARG A 118 47.55 -27.42 -33.56
C ARG A 118 46.96 -28.10 -32.32
N ALA A 119 47.43 -29.29 -31.95
CA ALA A 119 46.92 -30.01 -30.80
C ALA A 119 47.36 -29.37 -29.47
N THR A 120 48.61 -28.86 -29.35
CA THR A 120 49.11 -28.09 -28.20
C THR A 120 48.28 -26.86 -28.02
N PHE A 121 47.97 -26.14 -29.10
CA PHE A 121 47.09 -24.96 -29.07
C PHE A 121 45.70 -25.28 -28.53
N ALA A 122 45.04 -26.33 -29.07
CA ALA A 122 43.70 -26.72 -28.65
C ALA A 122 43.64 -27.11 -27.17
N VAL A 123 44.62 -27.85 -26.66
CA VAL A 123 44.70 -28.21 -25.24
C VAL A 123 44.94 -26.99 -24.38
N SER A 124 45.87 -26.12 -24.75
CA SER A 124 46.16 -24.88 -23.99
C SER A 124 44.93 -23.94 -23.96
N PHE A 125 44.18 -23.82 -25.08
CA PHE A 125 42.97 -23.02 -25.16
C PHE A 125 41.89 -23.53 -24.21
N LEU A 126 41.55 -24.83 -24.27
CA LEU A 126 40.52 -25.43 -23.43
C LEU A 126 40.91 -25.40 -21.94
N THR A 127 42.17 -25.74 -21.61
CA THR A 127 42.66 -25.71 -20.23
C THR A 127 42.64 -24.28 -19.66
N GLY A 128 43.07 -23.30 -20.43
CA GLY A 128 43.07 -21.89 -20.03
C GLY A 128 41.65 -21.36 -19.80
N LEU A 129 40.72 -21.67 -20.69
CA LEU A 129 39.29 -21.31 -20.55
C LEU A 129 38.70 -21.94 -19.26
N PHE A 130 38.99 -23.22 -19.02
CA PHE A 130 38.52 -23.95 -17.85
C PHE A 130 39.10 -23.40 -16.54
N LEU A 131 40.40 -23.15 -16.48
CA LEU A 131 41.06 -22.64 -15.27
C LEU A 131 40.62 -21.19 -14.95
N CYS A 132 40.70 -20.29 -15.90
CA CYS A 132 40.32 -18.89 -15.68
C CYS A 132 38.78 -18.71 -15.49
N GLY A 133 37.94 -19.47 -16.23
CA GLY A 133 36.51 -19.50 -16.06
C GLY A 133 36.08 -20.17 -14.77
N GLY A 134 36.73 -21.30 -14.41
CA GLY A 134 36.48 -22.04 -13.19
C GLY A 134 36.81 -21.22 -11.94
N LEU A 135 37.92 -20.44 -11.94
CA LEU A 135 38.24 -19.51 -10.87
C LEU A 135 37.11 -18.51 -10.63
N ARG A 136 36.54 -17.94 -11.69
CA ARG A 136 35.44 -16.98 -11.64
C ARG A 136 34.13 -17.62 -11.15
N PHE A 137 33.85 -18.83 -11.59
CA PHE A 137 32.67 -19.60 -11.20
C PHE A 137 32.75 -20.06 -9.74
N SER A 138 33.92 -20.56 -9.30
CA SER A 138 34.12 -21.01 -7.91
C SER A 138 33.97 -19.85 -6.90
N TRP A 139 34.40 -18.64 -7.27
CA TRP A 139 34.23 -17.45 -6.42
C TRP A 139 32.74 -17.11 -6.18
N ARG A 140 31.90 -17.35 -7.19
CA ARG A 140 30.44 -17.24 -7.06
C ARG A 140 29.87 -18.33 -6.17
N MET A 141 30.35 -19.55 -6.31
CA MET A 141 29.84 -20.74 -5.60
C MET A 141 30.17 -20.73 -4.10
N VAL A 142 31.35 -20.25 -3.71
CA VAL A 142 31.78 -20.17 -2.30
C VAL A 142 30.85 -19.29 -1.48
N LYS A 143 30.33 -18.23 -2.03
CA LYS A 143 29.36 -17.35 -1.33
C LYS A 143 27.96 -17.95 -1.20
N SER A 144 27.56 -18.84 -2.12
CA SER A 144 26.26 -19.54 -2.02
C SER A 144 26.25 -20.65 -0.96
N ILE A 145 27.44 -21.07 -0.48
CA ILE A 145 27.61 -22.17 0.49
C ILE A 145 27.72 -21.66 1.95
N HIS A 146 28.05 -20.39 2.16
CA HIS A 146 28.08 -19.77 3.49
C HIS A 146 27.01 -18.68 3.59
N PRO A 147 25.73 -19.02 3.90
CA PRO A 147 24.80 -18.01 4.39
C PRO A 147 25.39 -17.50 5.72
N ALA A 148 25.47 -16.17 5.84
CA ALA A 148 25.83 -15.56 7.12
C ALA A 148 24.88 -16.13 8.19
N GLN A 149 25.43 -16.59 9.31
CA GLN A 149 24.68 -16.99 10.50
C GLN A 149 24.10 -15.74 11.19
N ASN A 150 23.23 -15.01 10.50
CA ASN A 150 22.24 -14.21 11.16
C ASN A 150 21.07 -15.15 11.44
N GLU A 151 20.49 -15.08 12.63
CA GLU A 151 19.28 -15.79 13.03
C GLU A 151 18.11 -15.36 12.13
N SER A 152 18.12 -15.82 10.87
CA SER A 152 17.07 -15.49 9.91
C SER A 152 15.83 -16.31 10.25
N LEU A 153 14.68 -15.65 10.38
CA LEU A 153 13.40 -16.24 10.72
C LEU A 153 12.92 -17.13 9.58
N ARG A 154 12.72 -18.42 9.88
CA ARG A 154 12.26 -19.42 8.92
C ARG A 154 10.84 -19.09 8.44
N THR A 155 10.69 -18.76 7.16
CA THR A 155 9.49 -18.14 6.58
C THR A 155 8.78 -19.05 5.61
N LEU A 156 7.46 -19.27 5.80
CA LEU A 156 6.58 -19.96 4.87
C LEU A 156 5.82 -18.94 4.02
N ILE A 157 5.76 -19.13 2.71
CA ILE A 157 5.04 -18.23 1.80
C ILE A 157 3.73 -18.90 1.39
N ILE A 158 2.60 -18.24 1.67
CA ILE A 158 1.28 -18.67 1.20
C ILE A 158 1.00 -18.01 -0.13
N GLY A 159 0.85 -18.82 -1.18
CA GLY A 159 0.70 -18.41 -2.57
C GLY A 159 1.98 -18.63 -3.39
N ALA A 160 2.00 -19.69 -4.20
CA ALA A 160 3.05 -20.03 -5.14
C ALA A 160 2.75 -19.50 -6.57
N GLY A 161 2.12 -18.32 -6.64
CA GLY A 161 1.89 -17.56 -7.86
C GLY A 161 3.05 -16.61 -8.17
N GLU A 162 2.85 -15.71 -9.15
CA GLU A 162 3.87 -14.76 -9.60
C GLU A 162 4.41 -13.86 -8.46
N ALA A 163 3.51 -13.29 -7.64
CA ALA A 163 3.88 -12.45 -6.51
C ALA A 163 4.73 -13.22 -5.47
N GLY A 164 4.31 -14.44 -5.10
CA GLY A 164 5.07 -15.29 -4.18
C GLY A 164 6.43 -15.71 -4.74
N ALA A 165 6.52 -16.03 -6.04
CA ALA A 165 7.76 -16.39 -6.70
C ALA A 165 8.76 -15.22 -6.78
N ILE A 166 8.28 -13.99 -6.99
CA ILE A 166 9.10 -12.77 -6.94
C ILE A 166 9.65 -12.57 -5.53
N LEU A 167 8.77 -12.60 -4.51
CA LEU A 167 9.18 -12.46 -3.11
C LEU A 167 10.16 -13.53 -2.66
N ALA A 168 9.95 -14.78 -3.03
CA ALA A 168 10.86 -15.87 -2.69
C ALA A 168 12.26 -15.64 -3.25
N ARG A 169 12.35 -15.22 -4.53
CA ARG A 169 13.65 -14.86 -5.14
C ARG A 169 14.30 -13.68 -4.45
N ASP A 170 13.53 -12.67 -4.12
CA ASP A 170 14.00 -11.47 -3.44
C ASP A 170 14.54 -11.80 -2.03
N LEU A 171 13.80 -12.64 -1.27
CA LEU A 171 14.21 -13.14 0.05
C LEU A 171 15.48 -14.02 -0.01
N MET A 172 15.67 -14.81 -1.07
CA MET A 172 16.87 -15.62 -1.25
C MET A 172 18.11 -14.82 -1.64
N HIS A 173 17.93 -13.67 -2.31
CA HIS A 173 19.04 -12.84 -2.78
C HIS A 173 19.45 -11.74 -1.78
N ASN A 174 18.55 -11.32 -0.94
CA ASN A 174 18.80 -10.31 0.09
C ASN A 174 19.09 -11.01 1.43
N GLU A 175 20.27 -10.75 2.02
CA GLU A 175 20.62 -11.19 3.37
C GLU A 175 19.78 -10.38 4.38
N GLY A 176 18.53 -10.80 4.62
CA GLY A 176 17.58 -10.14 5.50
C GLY A 176 17.15 -11.00 6.68
N GLU A 177 16.23 -10.46 7.47
CA GLU A 177 15.63 -11.11 8.64
C GLU A 177 14.88 -12.41 8.30
N LEU A 178 14.36 -12.55 7.05
CA LEU A 178 13.46 -13.63 6.63
C LEU A 178 14.17 -14.62 5.70
N SER A 179 14.06 -15.93 6.00
CA SER A 179 14.60 -17.02 5.16
C SER A 179 13.46 -17.91 4.64
N PRO A 180 13.21 -17.96 3.33
CA PRO A 180 12.08 -18.73 2.78
C PRO A 180 12.35 -20.23 2.87
N ALA A 181 11.44 -20.96 3.54
CA ALA A 181 11.48 -22.42 3.68
C ALA A 181 10.76 -23.14 2.54
N GLY A 182 9.69 -22.54 2.01
CA GLY A 182 8.87 -23.12 0.95
C GLY A 182 7.54 -22.41 0.82
N PHE A 183 6.64 -23.03 0.06
CA PHE A 183 5.32 -22.50 -0.26
C PHE A 183 4.20 -23.39 0.25
N VAL A 184 3.01 -22.77 0.43
CA VAL A 184 1.69 -23.41 0.50
C VAL A 184 0.82 -22.77 -0.57
N ASP A 185 0.08 -23.57 -1.35
CA ASP A 185 -0.83 -23.09 -2.40
C ASP A 185 -2.04 -24.03 -2.50
N ASP A 186 -3.25 -23.50 -2.66
CA ASP A 186 -4.47 -24.28 -2.77
C ASP A 186 -4.67 -24.91 -4.17
N ASP A 187 -3.83 -24.58 -5.14
CA ASP A 187 -3.83 -25.18 -6.48
C ASP A 187 -3.21 -26.59 -6.42
N PRO A 188 -4.01 -27.66 -6.65
CA PRO A 188 -3.51 -29.04 -6.57
C PRO A 188 -2.37 -29.34 -7.56
N GLN A 189 -2.30 -28.61 -8.68
CA GLN A 189 -1.26 -28.81 -9.70
C GLN A 189 0.12 -28.38 -9.23
N LYS A 190 0.20 -27.54 -8.22
CA LYS A 190 1.47 -27.03 -7.67
C LYS A 190 1.98 -27.86 -6.49
N SER A 191 1.11 -28.61 -5.82
CA SER A 191 1.48 -29.41 -4.65
C SER A 191 2.60 -30.40 -4.98
N GLY A 192 3.63 -30.44 -4.15
CA GLY A 192 4.82 -31.29 -4.33
C GLY A 192 5.83 -30.80 -5.35
N HIS A 193 5.51 -29.78 -6.15
CA HIS A 193 6.44 -29.19 -7.12
C HIS A 193 7.34 -28.12 -6.48
N GLN A 194 8.27 -27.60 -7.26
CA GLN A 194 9.16 -26.51 -6.84
C GLN A 194 8.88 -25.23 -7.63
N VAL A 195 8.82 -24.11 -6.91
CA VAL A 195 8.71 -22.77 -7.47
C VAL A 195 9.93 -21.97 -7.02
N SER A 196 10.67 -21.38 -7.96
CA SER A 196 11.92 -20.65 -7.66
C SER A 196 12.93 -21.46 -6.83
N GLY A 197 12.97 -22.81 -6.98
CA GLY A 197 13.86 -23.68 -6.22
C GLY A 197 13.38 -24.09 -4.82
N LEU A 198 12.20 -23.59 -4.37
CA LEU A 198 11.58 -23.91 -3.09
C LEU A 198 10.39 -24.84 -3.28
N LYS A 199 10.21 -25.80 -2.36
CA LYS A 199 9.13 -26.79 -2.40
C LYS A 199 7.77 -26.19 -2.05
N VAL A 200 6.71 -26.60 -2.75
CA VAL A 200 5.31 -26.40 -2.34
C VAL A 200 4.93 -27.57 -1.44
N PHE A 201 4.74 -27.32 -0.14
CA PHE A 201 4.54 -28.36 0.87
C PHE A 201 3.15 -28.98 0.85
N GLY A 202 2.12 -28.24 0.42
CA GLY A 202 0.73 -28.65 0.40
C GLY A 202 -0.20 -27.45 0.26
N ASN A 203 -1.43 -27.60 0.73
CA ASN A 203 -2.48 -26.59 0.67
C ASN A 203 -2.75 -25.92 2.03
N THR A 204 -3.65 -24.92 2.07
CA THR A 204 -3.95 -24.16 3.30
C THR A 204 -4.66 -24.99 4.38
N SER A 205 -5.28 -26.13 4.06
CA SER A 205 -5.90 -27.02 5.08
C SER A 205 -4.86 -27.77 5.93
N GLU A 206 -3.65 -27.97 5.38
CA GLU A 206 -2.52 -28.66 6.04
C GLU A 206 -1.60 -27.66 6.78
N LEU A 207 -1.98 -26.39 6.84
CA LEU A 207 -1.12 -25.28 7.28
C LEU A 207 -0.55 -25.49 8.68
N ARG A 208 -1.37 -26.01 9.62
CA ARG A 208 -0.92 -26.30 11.00
C ARG A 208 0.22 -27.31 11.02
N GLU A 209 0.03 -28.45 10.36
CA GLU A 209 1.02 -29.53 10.30
C GLU A 209 2.33 -29.09 9.63
N ILE A 210 2.20 -28.31 8.54
CA ILE A 210 3.35 -27.77 7.81
C ILE A 210 4.15 -26.82 8.70
N VAL A 211 3.49 -25.90 9.40
CA VAL A 211 4.13 -24.92 10.28
C VAL A 211 4.91 -25.62 11.41
N GLU A 212 4.32 -26.63 12.04
CA GLU A 212 4.96 -27.40 13.12
C GLU A 212 6.12 -28.26 12.60
N ARG A 213 5.90 -29.01 11.52
CA ARG A 213 6.90 -29.89 10.92
C ARG A 213 8.12 -29.13 10.42
N GLU A 214 7.90 -28.02 9.73
CA GLU A 214 8.96 -27.20 9.12
C GLU A 214 9.53 -26.15 10.10
N LYS A 215 9.05 -26.10 11.35
CA LYS A 215 9.45 -25.12 12.39
C LYS A 215 9.41 -23.68 11.88
N ILE A 216 8.30 -23.31 11.30
CA ILE A 216 8.09 -21.97 10.72
C ILE A 216 7.91 -20.94 11.83
N GLN A 217 8.59 -19.81 11.70
CA GLN A 217 8.53 -18.69 12.64
C GLN A 217 7.72 -17.51 12.07
N VAL A 218 7.74 -17.35 10.74
CA VAL A 218 7.01 -16.30 10.03
C VAL A 218 6.21 -16.91 8.90
N VAL A 219 4.96 -16.50 8.75
CA VAL A 219 4.12 -16.82 7.59
C VAL A 219 3.86 -15.55 6.81
N LEU A 220 4.19 -15.57 5.50
CA LEU A 220 3.99 -14.46 4.60
C LEU A 220 2.83 -14.77 3.64
N ILE A 221 1.73 -14.04 3.75
CA ILE A 221 0.58 -14.16 2.84
C ILE A 221 0.89 -13.36 1.56
N ALA A 222 1.24 -14.06 0.48
CA ALA A 222 1.64 -13.48 -0.81
C ALA A 222 0.57 -13.69 -1.89
N ILE A 223 -0.71 -13.58 -1.55
CA ILE A 223 -1.84 -13.69 -2.47
C ILE A 223 -2.60 -12.35 -2.48
N PRO A 224 -2.17 -11.35 -3.29
CA PRO A 224 -2.77 -10.02 -3.30
C PRO A 224 -4.27 -9.99 -3.67
N SER A 225 -4.72 -10.98 -4.45
CA SER A 225 -6.11 -11.09 -4.95
C SER A 225 -7.05 -11.88 -4.06
N VAL A 226 -6.55 -12.48 -2.95
CA VAL A 226 -7.40 -13.31 -2.09
C VAL A 226 -8.33 -12.45 -1.23
N SER A 227 -9.58 -12.91 -1.04
CA SER A 227 -10.58 -12.23 -0.23
C SER A 227 -10.13 -12.09 1.24
N GLY A 228 -10.57 -11.03 1.92
CA GLY A 228 -10.29 -10.84 3.33
C GLY A 228 -10.84 -11.97 4.21
N HIS A 229 -11.95 -12.60 3.81
CA HIS A 229 -12.48 -13.80 4.51
C HIS A 229 -11.48 -14.97 4.51
N LYS A 230 -10.84 -15.24 3.37
CA LYS A 230 -9.81 -16.29 3.28
C LYS A 230 -8.55 -15.91 4.05
N LYS A 231 -8.16 -14.63 4.03
CA LYS A 231 -7.04 -14.11 4.86
C LYS A 231 -7.34 -14.31 6.35
N ARG A 232 -8.58 -14.04 6.78
CA ARG A 232 -9.04 -14.29 8.16
C ARG A 232 -8.96 -15.78 8.52
N GLN A 233 -9.46 -16.68 7.66
CA GLN A 233 -9.37 -18.13 7.89
C GLN A 233 -7.91 -18.59 8.08
N ILE A 234 -7.00 -18.13 7.22
CA ILE A 234 -5.56 -18.41 7.34
C ILE A 234 -5.01 -17.87 8.67
N TYR A 235 -5.36 -16.64 9.02
CA TYR A 235 -4.91 -15.99 10.25
C TYR A 235 -5.43 -16.71 11.50
N ASP A 236 -6.71 -17.12 11.54
CA ASP A 236 -7.32 -17.82 12.67
C ASP A 236 -6.67 -19.18 12.95
N VAL A 237 -6.13 -19.86 11.93
CA VAL A 237 -5.34 -21.10 12.08
C VAL A 237 -3.96 -20.79 12.67
N LEU A 238 -3.31 -19.70 12.27
CA LEU A 238 -1.92 -19.37 12.61
C LEU A 238 -1.79 -18.64 13.96
N ALA A 239 -2.75 -17.80 14.32
CA ALA A 239 -2.69 -16.96 15.51
C ALA A 239 -2.45 -17.76 16.81
N PRO A 240 -3.10 -18.93 17.05
CA PRO A 240 -2.86 -19.76 18.24
C PRO A 240 -1.48 -20.42 18.29
N MET A 241 -0.75 -20.44 17.17
CA MET A 241 0.54 -21.12 17.03
C MET A 241 1.74 -20.22 17.40
N GLY A 242 1.49 -18.93 17.70
CA GLY A 242 2.54 -17.97 18.06
C GLY A 242 3.48 -17.59 16.92
N VAL A 243 3.14 -17.90 15.65
CA VAL A 243 3.94 -17.50 14.48
C VAL A 243 3.60 -16.07 14.06
N GLN A 244 4.61 -15.34 13.59
CA GLN A 244 4.38 -14.00 13.05
C GLN A 244 3.72 -14.10 11.69
N VAL A 245 2.59 -13.41 11.52
CA VAL A 245 1.90 -13.34 10.21
C VAL A 245 2.15 -11.98 9.58
N ARG A 246 2.74 -11.99 8.39
CA ARG A 246 2.96 -10.80 7.56
C ARG A 246 2.19 -10.94 6.24
N ILE A 247 1.88 -9.83 5.61
CA ILE A 247 1.12 -9.81 4.37
C ILE A 247 1.81 -8.95 3.31
N LEU A 248 1.73 -9.40 2.06
CA LEU A 248 1.94 -8.54 0.91
C LEU A 248 0.64 -7.78 0.63
N PRO A 249 0.64 -6.44 0.65
CA PRO A 249 -0.52 -5.64 0.29
C PRO A 249 -1.03 -5.95 -1.13
N SER A 250 -2.25 -5.51 -1.43
CA SER A 250 -2.78 -5.64 -2.79
C SER A 250 -1.90 -4.87 -3.79
N MET A 251 -1.85 -5.32 -5.05
CA MET A 251 -1.07 -4.64 -6.11
C MET A 251 -1.40 -3.15 -6.27
N ARG A 252 -2.54 -2.69 -5.74
CA ARG A 252 -2.97 -1.28 -5.76
C ARG A 252 -2.38 -0.46 -4.62
N GLU A 253 -2.12 -1.09 -3.50
CA GLU A 253 -1.47 -0.46 -2.33
C GLU A 253 0.04 -0.33 -2.54
N ILE A 254 0.60 -1.08 -3.51
CA ILE A 254 2.03 -1.09 -3.82
C ILE A 254 2.36 0.12 -4.71
N ALA A 255 3.05 1.10 -4.15
CA ALA A 255 3.51 2.26 -4.88
C ALA A 255 4.43 1.84 -6.05
N GLY A 256 4.03 2.17 -7.29
CA GLY A 256 4.79 1.83 -8.49
C GLY A 256 4.56 0.42 -9.06
N GLY A 257 3.63 -0.38 -8.50
CA GLY A 257 3.21 -1.67 -9.05
C GLY A 257 4.26 -2.79 -9.06
N LYS A 258 5.40 -2.61 -8.38
CA LYS A 258 6.46 -3.63 -8.27
C LYS A 258 6.43 -4.30 -6.90
N VAL A 259 6.28 -5.62 -6.92
CA VAL A 259 6.36 -6.45 -5.71
C VAL A 259 7.79 -6.46 -5.20
N SER A 260 8.01 -6.09 -3.92
CA SER A 260 9.30 -6.15 -3.25
C SER A 260 9.15 -6.48 -1.75
N ILE A 261 10.25 -6.87 -1.11
CA ILE A 261 10.30 -7.14 0.35
C ILE A 261 9.90 -5.90 1.16
N SER A 262 10.23 -4.70 0.70
CA SER A 262 9.91 -3.44 1.39
C SER A 262 8.40 -3.22 1.57
N GLU A 263 7.58 -3.87 0.78
CA GLU A 263 6.13 -3.78 0.85
C GLU A 263 5.51 -4.74 1.89
N ILE A 264 6.28 -5.69 2.42
CA ILE A 264 5.81 -6.65 3.42
C ILE A 264 5.55 -5.91 4.74
N ARG A 265 4.33 -6.05 5.27
CA ARG A 265 3.94 -5.47 6.54
C ARG A 265 3.21 -6.47 7.44
N GLN A 266 3.08 -6.15 8.71
CA GLN A 266 2.20 -6.89 9.60
C GLN A 266 0.76 -6.83 9.13
N VAL A 267 -0.01 -7.90 9.40
CA VAL A 267 -1.45 -7.96 9.10
C VAL A 267 -2.17 -6.92 9.94
N LYS A 268 -3.01 -6.12 9.32
CA LYS A 268 -3.89 -5.17 9.98
C LYS A 268 -5.31 -5.71 10.05
N LEU A 269 -6.11 -5.14 10.94
CA LEU A 269 -7.52 -5.51 11.10
C LEU A 269 -8.30 -5.37 9.77
N GLU A 270 -8.00 -4.35 9.00
CA GLU A 270 -8.62 -4.08 7.70
C GLU A 270 -8.44 -5.22 6.70
N ASP A 271 -7.30 -5.89 6.73
CA ASP A 271 -6.98 -7.02 5.84
C ASP A 271 -7.86 -8.24 6.10
N LEU A 272 -8.39 -8.37 7.34
CA LEU A 272 -9.12 -9.54 7.84
C LEU A 272 -10.64 -9.35 7.88
N LEU A 273 -11.15 -8.13 7.71
CA LEU A 273 -12.59 -7.84 7.77
C LEU A 273 -13.36 -8.19 6.48
N GLY A 274 -12.71 -8.85 5.54
CA GLY A 274 -13.39 -9.50 4.41
C GLY A 274 -13.83 -8.56 3.29
N ARG A 275 -13.51 -7.28 3.35
CA ARG A 275 -13.99 -6.31 2.39
C ARG A 275 -13.04 -6.17 1.20
N GLU A 276 -13.53 -6.46 -0.01
CA GLU A 276 -12.77 -6.21 -1.23
C GLU A 276 -12.76 -4.71 -1.57
N PRO A 277 -11.58 -4.14 -1.89
CA PRO A 277 -11.50 -2.77 -2.39
C PRO A 277 -12.33 -2.64 -3.66
N VAL A 278 -13.23 -1.67 -3.69
CA VAL A 278 -14.08 -1.41 -4.86
C VAL A 278 -13.24 -0.96 -6.03
N ARG A 279 -13.47 -1.56 -7.21
CA ARG A 279 -12.94 -1.03 -8.48
C ARG A 279 -13.71 0.23 -8.84
N ILE A 280 -13.09 1.38 -8.68
CA ILE A 280 -13.68 2.66 -8.99
C ILE A 280 -12.92 3.23 -10.19
N ASP A 281 -13.64 3.47 -11.29
CA ASP A 281 -13.11 4.30 -12.36
C ASP A 281 -13.23 5.77 -11.91
N LEU A 282 -12.19 6.20 -11.17
CA LEU A 282 -12.10 7.54 -10.60
C LEU A 282 -12.03 8.59 -11.72
N GLU A 283 -11.33 8.33 -12.82
CA GLU A 283 -11.08 9.29 -13.88
C GLU A 283 -12.39 9.73 -14.56
N ALA A 284 -13.27 8.78 -14.91
CA ALA A 284 -14.56 9.11 -15.53
C ALA A 284 -15.52 9.83 -14.56
N SER A 285 -15.43 9.52 -13.26
CA SER A 285 -16.37 10.02 -12.24
C SER A 285 -15.97 11.37 -11.64
N MET A 286 -14.72 11.83 -11.81
CA MET A 286 -14.21 13.04 -11.14
C MET A 286 -14.11 14.27 -12.05
N ASN A 287 -14.56 14.18 -13.31
CA ASN A 287 -14.54 15.31 -14.27
C ASN A 287 -15.25 16.57 -13.74
N TYR A 288 -16.23 16.43 -12.84
CA TYR A 288 -16.95 17.58 -12.28
C TYR A 288 -16.14 18.36 -11.24
N VAL A 289 -15.00 17.85 -10.80
CA VAL A 289 -14.09 18.48 -9.84
C VAL A 289 -12.91 19.15 -10.57
N SER A 290 -12.51 18.61 -11.73
CA SER A 290 -11.38 19.11 -12.51
C SER A 290 -11.56 20.57 -12.92
N GLY A 291 -10.55 21.40 -12.68
CA GLY A 291 -10.57 22.83 -12.95
C GLY A 291 -11.51 23.66 -12.07
N LYS A 292 -12.20 23.05 -11.07
CA LYS A 292 -13.18 23.74 -10.21
C LYS A 292 -12.55 24.24 -8.92
N ARG A 293 -13.19 25.23 -8.31
CA ARG A 293 -12.93 25.67 -6.93
C ARG A 293 -13.77 24.78 -6.00
N VAL A 294 -13.07 23.99 -5.18
CA VAL A 294 -13.71 22.98 -4.32
C VAL A 294 -13.61 23.38 -2.86
N LEU A 295 -14.74 23.43 -2.16
CA LEU A 295 -14.80 23.62 -0.71
C LEU A 295 -15.00 22.27 -0.01
N ILE A 296 -14.16 21.94 0.95
CA ILE A 296 -14.35 20.81 1.86
C ILE A 296 -14.50 21.36 3.27
N THR A 297 -15.70 21.25 3.85
CA THR A 297 -15.91 21.59 5.27
C THR A 297 -15.62 20.39 6.15
N GLY A 298 -15.16 20.63 7.38
CA GLY A 298 -14.69 19.54 8.23
C GLY A 298 -13.43 18.86 7.70
N ALA A 299 -12.63 19.59 6.91
CA ALA A 299 -11.45 19.09 6.22
C ALA A 299 -10.40 18.48 7.15
N GLY A 300 -10.29 18.92 8.40
CA GLY A 300 -9.41 18.33 9.42
C GLY A 300 -9.91 17.01 9.99
N GLY A 301 -11.16 16.57 9.69
CA GLY A 301 -11.73 15.30 10.13
C GLY A 301 -11.25 14.11 9.27
N SER A 302 -11.54 12.88 9.71
CA SER A 302 -11.11 11.66 9.00
C SER A 302 -11.66 11.56 7.57
N ILE A 303 -12.94 11.88 7.37
CA ILE A 303 -13.57 11.88 6.04
C ILE A 303 -13.12 13.09 5.23
N GLY A 304 -13.19 14.30 5.82
CA GLY A 304 -12.84 15.53 5.12
C GLY A 304 -11.38 15.54 4.64
N SER A 305 -10.43 15.07 5.45
CA SER A 305 -9.02 14.99 5.05
C SER A 305 -8.79 14.03 3.89
N GLU A 306 -9.52 12.93 3.86
CA GLU A 306 -9.45 11.97 2.75
C GLU A 306 -10.11 12.51 1.48
N ILE A 307 -11.23 13.25 1.60
CA ILE A 307 -11.81 13.96 0.46
C ILE A 307 -10.79 14.92 -0.15
N VAL A 308 -10.08 15.71 0.69
CA VAL A 308 -9.01 16.59 0.20
C VAL A 308 -7.97 15.78 -0.57
N ARG A 309 -7.45 14.67 -0.02
CA ARG A 309 -6.43 13.84 -0.68
C ARG A 309 -6.89 13.29 -2.02
N GLN A 310 -8.13 12.81 -2.13
CA GLN A 310 -8.63 12.26 -3.39
C GLN A 310 -8.95 13.35 -4.42
N VAL A 311 -9.51 14.48 -3.98
CA VAL A 311 -9.86 15.61 -4.85
C VAL A 311 -8.65 16.23 -5.52
N ILE A 312 -7.52 16.39 -4.82
CA ILE A 312 -6.31 17.01 -5.37
C ILE A 312 -5.70 16.24 -6.55
N HIS A 313 -5.95 14.92 -6.64
CA HIS A 313 -5.46 14.10 -7.77
C HIS A 313 -6.17 14.41 -9.10
N ASN A 314 -7.28 15.17 -9.06
CA ASN A 314 -8.09 15.50 -10.25
C ASN A 314 -7.96 16.98 -10.65
N GLU A 315 -6.82 17.58 -10.35
CA GLU A 315 -6.42 18.90 -10.80
C GLU A 315 -7.51 19.99 -10.64
N PRO A 316 -8.10 20.17 -9.42
CA PRO A 316 -8.98 21.30 -9.17
C PRO A 316 -8.20 22.62 -9.28
N SER A 317 -8.87 23.72 -9.66
CA SER A 317 -8.21 25.04 -9.74
C SER A 317 -7.82 25.58 -8.35
N ALA A 318 -8.57 25.22 -7.31
CA ALA A 318 -8.26 25.50 -5.91
C ALA A 318 -9.06 24.56 -4.99
N VAL A 319 -8.48 24.22 -3.84
CA VAL A 319 -9.16 23.48 -2.76
C VAL A 319 -9.16 24.33 -1.48
N PHE A 320 -10.34 24.58 -0.93
CA PHE A 320 -10.52 25.27 0.34
C PHE A 320 -10.76 24.23 1.44
N ALA A 321 -9.77 24.02 2.30
CA ALA A 321 -9.83 23.08 3.42
C ALA A 321 -10.34 23.80 4.68
N LEU A 322 -11.67 23.81 4.89
CA LEU A 322 -12.31 24.52 5.98
C LEU A 322 -12.53 23.64 7.21
N GLY A 323 -12.16 24.12 8.39
CA GLY A 323 -12.45 23.49 9.66
C GLY A 323 -12.27 24.45 10.84
N HIS A 324 -12.99 24.21 11.95
CA HIS A 324 -12.90 25.09 13.12
C HIS A 324 -11.68 24.75 14.01
N GLY A 325 -11.16 23.51 13.94
CA GLY A 325 -10.02 23.06 14.74
C GLY A 325 -8.69 23.35 14.05
N GLU A 326 -7.96 24.37 14.52
CA GLU A 326 -6.68 24.82 13.97
C GLU A 326 -5.68 23.65 13.86
N GLN A 327 -5.45 22.90 14.94
CA GLN A 327 -4.50 21.79 14.96
C GLN A 327 -4.84 20.71 13.90
N SER A 328 -6.11 20.41 13.70
CA SER A 328 -6.51 19.38 12.74
C SER A 328 -6.31 19.81 11.28
N ILE A 329 -6.46 21.10 10.99
CA ILE A 329 -6.15 21.69 9.68
C ILE A 329 -4.63 21.77 9.49
N TYR A 330 -3.86 22.17 10.51
CA TYR A 330 -2.40 22.18 10.45
C TYR A 330 -1.83 20.80 10.07
N LEU A 331 -2.25 19.74 10.78
CA LEU A 331 -1.82 18.36 10.48
C LEU A 331 -2.23 17.90 9.07
N LEU A 332 -3.39 18.34 8.58
CA LEU A 332 -3.76 18.08 7.19
C LEU A 332 -2.79 18.75 6.22
N MET A 333 -2.51 20.04 6.42
CA MET A 333 -1.59 20.80 5.55
C MET A 333 -0.18 20.22 5.56
N GLU A 334 0.32 19.79 6.72
CA GLU A 334 1.61 19.10 6.85
C GLU A 334 1.64 17.81 6.04
N SER A 335 0.55 17.01 6.08
CA SER A 335 0.44 15.76 5.31
C SER A 335 0.35 15.95 3.78
N LEU A 336 0.06 17.17 3.32
CA LEU A 336 -0.06 17.54 1.91
C LEU A 336 1.19 18.27 1.40
N SER A 337 2.25 18.36 2.18
CA SER A 337 3.51 19.01 1.77
C SER A 337 4.07 18.32 0.50
N GLY A 338 4.30 19.10 -0.56
CA GLY A 338 4.81 18.60 -1.85
C GLY A 338 3.75 18.39 -2.95
N THR A 339 2.47 18.68 -2.69
CA THR A 339 1.44 18.66 -3.74
C THR A 339 1.53 19.91 -4.63
N SER A 340 1.27 19.74 -5.94
CA SER A 340 1.25 20.85 -6.92
C SER A 340 -0.04 21.68 -6.88
N VAL A 341 -1.11 21.14 -6.29
CA VAL A 341 -2.43 21.79 -6.22
C VAL A 341 -2.46 22.81 -5.09
N LYS A 342 -3.03 24.00 -5.36
CA LYS A 342 -3.22 25.04 -4.34
C LYS A 342 -4.30 24.62 -3.35
N VAL A 343 -3.89 24.13 -2.18
CA VAL A 343 -4.79 23.88 -1.04
C VAL A 343 -4.70 25.08 -0.07
N GLN A 344 -5.83 25.73 0.20
CA GLN A 344 -5.91 26.88 1.09
C GLN A 344 -6.61 26.47 2.40
N PRO A 345 -5.92 26.54 3.55
CA PRO A 345 -6.54 26.28 4.85
C PRO A 345 -7.45 27.45 5.26
N ILE A 346 -8.64 27.12 5.78
CA ILE A 346 -9.60 28.09 6.29
C ILE A 346 -10.01 27.66 7.71
N ILE A 347 -9.68 28.48 8.69
CA ILE A 347 -10.09 28.28 10.09
C ILE A 347 -11.38 29.07 10.31
N ALA A 348 -12.52 28.37 10.31
CA ALA A 348 -13.84 28.96 10.49
C ALA A 348 -14.87 27.93 10.99
N ASP A 349 -15.93 28.42 11.63
CA ASP A 349 -17.08 27.63 12.05
C ASP A 349 -18.18 27.70 10.96
N VAL A 350 -18.67 26.57 10.50
CA VAL A 350 -19.75 26.48 9.51
C VAL A 350 -21.08 27.07 10.00
N ALA A 351 -21.26 27.18 11.32
CA ALA A 351 -22.44 27.79 11.92
C ALA A 351 -22.34 29.33 12.02
N ASP A 352 -21.17 29.92 11.73
CA ASP A 352 -21.02 31.38 11.64
C ASP A 352 -21.43 31.86 10.25
N GLU A 353 -22.69 32.31 10.15
CA GLU A 353 -23.29 32.75 8.90
C GLU A 353 -22.57 33.93 8.26
N VAL A 354 -22.09 34.90 9.07
CA VAL A 354 -21.40 36.08 8.56
C VAL A 354 -20.05 35.70 7.93
N SER A 355 -19.27 34.90 8.63
CA SER A 355 -18.00 34.39 8.11
C SER A 355 -18.18 33.58 6.83
N MET A 356 -19.21 32.73 6.77
CA MET A 356 -19.51 31.93 5.59
C MET A 356 -19.98 32.78 4.40
N LEU A 357 -20.85 33.76 4.63
CA LEU A 357 -21.28 34.67 3.56
C LEU A 357 -20.08 35.43 2.97
N ASN A 358 -19.20 35.96 3.78
CA ASN A 358 -17.98 36.67 3.33
C ASN A 358 -17.04 35.74 2.56
N PHE A 359 -16.86 34.50 3.04
CA PHE A 359 -16.04 33.50 2.38
C PHE A 359 -16.61 33.15 1.00
N PHE A 360 -17.90 32.81 0.90
CA PHE A 360 -18.54 32.43 -0.35
C PHE A 360 -18.60 33.58 -1.36
N ASP A 361 -18.78 34.82 -0.90
CA ASP A 361 -18.76 35.99 -1.77
C ASP A 361 -17.39 36.19 -2.43
N ARG A 362 -16.32 36.01 -1.67
CA ARG A 362 -14.95 36.18 -2.16
C ARG A 362 -14.47 35.01 -3.01
N GLU A 363 -14.64 33.78 -2.54
CA GLU A 363 -13.99 32.59 -3.13
C GLU A 363 -14.87 31.85 -4.14
N ARG A 364 -16.22 32.01 -4.05
CA ARG A 364 -17.18 31.42 -5.00
C ARG A 364 -16.92 29.94 -5.30
N PRO A 365 -16.94 29.04 -4.30
CA PRO A 365 -16.73 27.61 -4.54
C PRO A 365 -17.83 27.03 -5.43
N GLN A 366 -17.43 26.19 -6.39
CA GLN A 366 -18.33 25.59 -7.38
C GLN A 366 -18.81 24.21 -6.95
N VAL A 367 -17.94 23.45 -6.26
CA VAL A 367 -18.23 22.11 -5.72
C VAL A 367 -17.98 22.13 -4.22
N ILE A 368 -18.92 21.59 -3.47
CA ILE A 368 -18.87 21.59 -2.01
C ILE A 368 -19.03 20.18 -1.48
N PHE A 369 -18.07 19.73 -0.66
CA PHE A 369 -18.19 18.54 0.17
C PHE A 369 -18.37 18.95 1.63
N HIS A 370 -19.55 18.69 2.18
CA HIS A 370 -19.90 19.09 3.53
C HIS A 370 -19.75 17.92 4.49
N ALA A 371 -18.56 17.82 5.14
CA ALA A 371 -18.23 16.79 6.13
C ALA A 371 -18.12 17.34 7.58
N ALA A 372 -18.40 18.64 7.80
CA ALA A 372 -18.42 19.23 9.14
C ALA A 372 -19.66 18.74 9.89
N ALA A 373 -19.46 18.05 11.01
CA ALA A 373 -20.53 17.62 11.91
C ALA A 373 -19.95 17.12 13.24
N HIS A 374 -20.73 17.21 14.31
CA HIS A 374 -20.52 16.44 15.55
C HIS A 374 -21.08 15.03 15.37
N LYS A 375 -20.27 13.97 15.69
CA LYS A 375 -20.63 12.57 15.41
C LYS A 375 -20.74 11.66 16.65
N HIS A 376 -20.26 12.14 17.82
CA HIS A 376 -20.21 11.30 19.02
C HIS A 376 -21.56 11.26 19.73
N VAL A 377 -22.29 10.15 19.60
CA VAL A 377 -23.63 9.97 20.17
C VAL A 377 -23.67 10.34 21.66
N PRO A 378 -22.83 9.79 22.57
CA PRO A 378 -22.96 10.09 24.00
C PRO A 378 -22.75 11.56 24.35
N LEU A 379 -21.91 12.28 23.59
CA LEU A 379 -21.68 13.71 23.85
C LEU A 379 -22.85 14.57 23.35
N MET A 380 -23.49 14.17 22.25
CA MET A 380 -24.61 14.91 21.69
C MET A 380 -25.90 14.68 22.46
N GLU A 381 -26.06 13.53 23.13
CA GLU A 381 -27.16 13.32 24.10
C GLU A 381 -27.08 14.34 25.27
N LEU A 382 -25.88 14.70 25.68
CA LEU A 382 -25.63 15.70 26.73
C LEU A 382 -25.69 17.16 26.22
N SER A 383 -25.65 17.36 24.91
CA SER A 383 -25.53 18.69 24.29
C SER A 383 -26.40 18.84 23.03
N PRO A 384 -27.74 18.68 23.14
CA PRO A 384 -28.63 18.72 21.97
C PRO A 384 -28.56 20.06 21.20
N ARG A 385 -28.50 21.19 21.92
CA ARG A 385 -28.34 22.52 21.33
C ARG A 385 -27.09 22.61 20.45
N GLU A 386 -25.95 22.12 20.93
CA GLU A 386 -24.70 22.18 20.19
C GLU A 386 -24.72 21.23 18.98
N ALA A 387 -25.36 20.07 19.11
CA ALA A 387 -25.62 19.18 17.99
C ALA A 387 -26.42 19.88 16.88
N MET A 388 -27.54 20.55 17.24
CA MET A 388 -28.35 21.32 16.30
C MET A 388 -27.59 22.52 15.73
N ARG A 389 -26.77 23.21 16.53
CA ARG A 389 -25.97 24.35 16.08
C ARG A 389 -25.02 23.95 14.94
N VAL A 390 -24.26 22.90 15.14
CA VAL A 390 -23.23 22.49 14.16
C VAL A 390 -23.87 21.68 13.02
N ASN A 391 -24.67 20.67 13.33
CA ASN A 391 -25.17 19.75 12.32
C ASN A 391 -26.32 20.34 11.48
N ASP A 392 -27.19 21.16 12.10
CA ASP A 392 -28.36 21.69 11.40
C ASP A 392 -28.16 23.13 10.94
N LEU A 393 -27.83 24.07 11.85
CA LEU A 393 -27.55 25.45 11.45
C LEU A 393 -26.35 25.54 10.52
N GLY A 394 -25.25 24.82 10.84
CA GLY A 394 -24.07 24.76 9.99
C GLY A 394 -24.38 24.24 8.58
N THR A 395 -25.17 23.16 8.46
CA THR A 395 -25.63 22.64 7.15
C THR A 395 -26.51 23.66 6.42
N ARG A 396 -27.47 24.29 7.14
CA ARG A 396 -28.32 25.34 6.57
C ARG A 396 -27.50 26.51 6.02
N THR A 397 -26.53 26.98 6.78
CA THR A 397 -25.64 28.09 6.40
C THR A 397 -24.87 27.78 5.13
N ILE A 398 -24.21 26.62 5.08
CA ILE A 398 -23.42 26.21 3.90
C ILE A 398 -24.35 26.00 2.68
N ALA A 399 -25.50 25.34 2.85
CA ALA A 399 -26.41 25.08 1.76
C ALA A 399 -27.00 26.39 1.18
N ARG A 400 -27.40 27.35 2.03
CA ARG A 400 -27.84 28.66 1.59
C ARG A 400 -26.78 29.46 0.86
N CYS A 401 -25.56 29.47 1.40
CA CYS A 401 -24.44 30.10 0.72
C CYS A 401 -24.18 29.44 -0.64
N ALA A 402 -24.22 28.10 -0.72
CA ALA A 402 -24.06 27.38 -1.98
C ALA A 402 -25.05 27.85 -3.05
N GLY A 403 -26.35 27.88 -2.71
CA GLY A 403 -27.38 28.34 -3.62
C GLY A 403 -27.28 29.82 -3.97
N LYS A 404 -27.11 30.69 -2.96
CA LYS A 404 -27.01 32.14 -3.13
C LYS A 404 -25.87 32.57 -4.03
N PHE A 405 -24.73 31.86 -3.94
CA PHE A 405 -23.52 32.18 -4.70
C PHE A 405 -23.28 31.28 -5.92
N GLY A 406 -24.30 30.50 -6.32
CA GLY A 406 -24.31 29.74 -7.57
C GLY A 406 -23.34 28.57 -7.63
N ALA A 407 -23.17 27.83 -6.53
CA ALA A 407 -22.44 26.58 -6.57
C ALA A 407 -23.13 25.56 -7.47
N GLU A 408 -22.39 24.77 -8.23
CA GLU A 408 -22.93 23.76 -9.14
C GLU A 408 -23.52 22.58 -8.38
N ARG A 409 -22.83 22.15 -7.29
CA ARG A 409 -23.28 21.04 -6.45
C ARG A 409 -22.75 21.06 -5.02
N MET A 410 -23.51 20.47 -4.12
CA MET A 410 -23.17 20.24 -2.73
C MET A 410 -23.46 18.79 -2.34
N VAL A 411 -22.43 18.06 -1.88
CA VAL A 411 -22.53 16.70 -1.37
C VAL A 411 -22.35 16.73 0.14
N MET A 412 -23.37 16.36 0.90
CA MET A 412 -23.32 16.28 2.36
C MET A 412 -23.06 14.85 2.82
N ILE A 413 -22.14 14.69 3.74
CA ILE A 413 -21.92 13.44 4.44
C ILE A 413 -23.02 13.20 5.47
N SER A 414 -23.76 12.08 5.33
CA SER A 414 -24.76 11.62 6.29
C SER A 414 -24.35 10.26 6.90
N THR A 415 -25.27 9.61 7.60
CA THR A 415 -24.98 8.40 8.38
C THR A 415 -26.18 7.45 8.39
N ASP A 416 -25.92 6.15 8.62
CA ASP A 416 -26.92 5.12 8.93
C ASP A 416 -27.80 5.49 10.13
N LYS A 417 -27.26 6.23 11.10
CA LYS A 417 -27.96 6.66 12.33
C LYS A 417 -29.06 7.71 12.09
N ALA A 418 -29.13 8.26 10.87
CA ALA A 418 -30.22 9.12 10.42
C ALA A 418 -31.49 8.34 10.01
N VAL A 419 -31.39 6.99 9.91
CA VAL A 419 -32.53 6.08 9.67
C VAL A 419 -33.21 5.77 11.01
N ASN A 420 -34.51 6.01 11.12
CA ASN A 420 -35.26 5.79 12.36
C ASN A 420 -34.43 6.23 13.59
N PRO A 421 -34.03 7.53 13.69
CA PRO A 421 -33.03 7.96 14.64
C PRO A 421 -33.43 7.68 16.08
N SER A 422 -32.52 7.08 16.85
CA SER A 422 -32.69 6.81 18.29
C SER A 422 -31.85 7.76 19.17
N SER A 423 -31.05 8.61 18.54
CA SER A 423 -30.14 9.54 19.22
C SER A 423 -30.29 10.95 18.69
N VAL A 424 -29.91 11.92 19.54
CA VAL A 424 -29.84 13.34 19.17
C VAL A 424 -28.95 13.54 17.93
N MET A 425 -27.78 12.90 17.90
CA MET A 425 -26.87 12.99 16.75
C MET A 425 -27.53 12.47 15.47
N GLY A 426 -28.17 11.31 15.51
CA GLY A 426 -28.90 10.75 14.36
C GLY A 426 -30.05 11.64 13.93
N ALA A 427 -30.83 12.18 14.89
CA ALA A 427 -31.94 13.10 14.60
C ALA A 427 -31.46 14.41 13.95
N THR A 428 -30.34 15.00 14.41
CA THR A 428 -29.78 16.20 13.75
C THR A 428 -29.30 15.89 12.33
N LYS A 429 -28.66 14.75 12.09
CA LYS A 429 -28.28 14.36 10.71
C LYS A 429 -29.50 14.16 9.80
N ARG A 430 -30.58 13.61 10.35
CA ARG A 430 -31.86 13.50 9.62
C ARG A 430 -32.47 14.87 9.32
N LEU A 431 -32.41 15.81 10.28
CA LEU A 431 -32.87 17.18 10.06
C LEU A 431 -32.02 17.89 9.00
N ALA A 432 -30.71 17.69 9.01
CA ALA A 432 -29.81 18.19 7.97
C ALA A 432 -30.18 17.70 6.56
N GLU A 433 -30.56 16.42 6.40
CA GLU A 433 -31.08 15.90 5.12
C GLU A 433 -32.36 16.62 4.68
N LYS A 434 -33.30 16.86 5.62
CA LYS A 434 -34.53 17.63 5.35
C LYS A 434 -34.23 19.09 4.96
N ILE A 435 -33.20 19.68 5.55
CA ILE A 435 -32.73 21.04 5.18
C ILE A 435 -32.23 21.05 3.73
N LEU A 436 -31.42 20.07 3.31
CA LEU A 436 -30.94 20.01 1.92
C LEU A 436 -32.07 19.82 0.92
N GLU A 437 -33.05 18.95 1.23
CA GLU A 437 -34.26 18.79 0.38
C GLU A 437 -35.02 20.12 0.19
N ARG A 438 -35.10 20.91 1.25
CA ARG A 438 -35.70 22.24 1.20
C ARG A 438 -34.89 23.22 0.34
N GLU A 439 -33.56 23.26 0.55
CA GLU A 439 -32.69 24.18 -0.19
C GLU A 439 -32.65 23.80 -1.68
N GLN A 440 -32.78 22.51 -2.05
CA GLN A 440 -32.92 22.08 -3.44
C GLN A 440 -34.15 22.72 -4.12
N LYS A 441 -35.27 22.82 -3.40
CA LYS A 441 -36.50 23.49 -3.93
C LYS A 441 -36.33 25.01 -4.01
N THR A 442 -35.48 25.59 -3.15
CA THR A 442 -35.25 27.04 -3.10
C THR A 442 -34.22 27.49 -4.15
N TYR A 443 -33.22 26.67 -4.40
CA TYR A 443 -32.13 26.94 -5.35
C TYR A 443 -31.97 25.76 -6.33
N PRO A 444 -32.90 25.63 -7.32
CA PRO A 444 -32.95 24.46 -8.21
C PRO A 444 -31.69 24.29 -9.10
N GLU A 445 -30.97 25.36 -9.36
CA GLU A 445 -29.74 25.34 -10.17
C GLU A 445 -28.53 24.70 -9.44
N THR A 446 -28.54 24.71 -8.11
CA THR A 446 -27.53 24.03 -7.30
C THR A 446 -28.03 22.62 -7.00
N LYS A 447 -27.21 21.61 -7.31
CA LYS A 447 -27.54 20.19 -7.05
C LYS A 447 -27.14 19.81 -5.63
N TYR A 448 -28.12 19.64 -4.75
CA TYR A 448 -27.89 19.18 -3.38
C TYR A 448 -28.12 17.69 -3.28
N MET A 449 -27.22 16.99 -2.61
CA MET A 449 -27.35 15.56 -2.34
C MET A 449 -26.74 15.20 -1.00
N ALA A 450 -27.25 14.15 -0.38
CA ALA A 450 -26.70 13.58 0.84
C ALA A 450 -26.28 12.13 0.59
N VAL A 451 -25.23 11.67 1.29
CA VAL A 451 -24.70 10.30 1.18
C VAL A 451 -24.64 9.68 2.57
N ARG A 452 -25.46 8.64 2.78
CA ARG A 452 -25.47 7.81 4.00
C ARG A 452 -24.50 6.66 3.89
N PHE A 453 -23.75 6.43 4.94
CA PHE A 453 -22.97 5.22 5.15
C PHE A 453 -22.79 4.94 6.66
N GLY A 454 -22.39 3.72 6.99
CA GLY A 454 -22.16 3.29 8.37
C GLY A 454 -20.82 3.73 8.94
N ASN A 455 -20.23 2.91 9.82
CA ASN A 455 -18.96 3.27 10.43
C ASN A 455 -17.81 3.13 9.43
N VAL A 456 -16.77 3.93 9.63
CA VAL A 456 -15.51 3.82 8.88
C VAL A 456 -14.38 3.40 9.79
N LEU A 457 -13.54 2.49 9.31
CA LEU A 457 -12.41 1.92 10.05
C LEU A 457 -11.34 2.98 10.32
N GLY A 458 -10.73 2.93 11.49
CA GLY A 458 -9.60 3.80 11.85
C GLY A 458 -9.95 5.28 12.02
N SER A 459 -11.23 5.69 11.98
CA SER A 459 -11.60 7.10 12.17
C SER A 459 -11.31 7.57 13.60
N ARG A 460 -10.92 8.84 13.75
CA ARG A 460 -10.59 9.45 15.06
C ARG A 460 -11.74 9.28 16.05
N GLY A 461 -11.43 8.78 17.26
CA GLY A 461 -12.40 8.53 18.32
C GLY A 461 -13.35 7.35 18.08
N SER A 462 -13.09 6.51 17.07
CA SER A 462 -13.85 5.27 16.83
C SER A 462 -13.43 4.13 17.77
N VAL A 463 -14.10 2.99 17.64
CA VAL A 463 -13.94 1.81 18.51
C VAL A 463 -12.53 1.21 18.41
N ILE A 464 -11.92 1.15 17.23
CA ILE A 464 -10.60 0.54 17.01
C ILE A 464 -9.50 1.27 17.81
N PRO A 465 -9.25 2.59 17.63
CA PRO A 465 -8.26 3.31 18.44
C PRO A 465 -8.52 3.27 19.95
N LYS A 466 -9.80 3.08 20.36
CA LYS A 466 -10.12 2.88 21.77
C LYS A 466 -9.64 1.50 22.23
N PHE A 467 -9.90 0.43 21.47
CA PHE A 467 -9.47 -0.92 21.79
C PHE A 467 -7.96 -1.04 21.82
N GLU A 468 -7.26 -0.49 20.82
CA GLU A 468 -5.79 -0.46 20.78
C GLU A 468 -5.18 0.18 22.02
N ARG A 469 -5.71 1.32 22.47
CA ARG A 469 -5.27 1.95 23.72
C ARG A 469 -5.55 1.10 24.94
N GLN A 470 -6.71 0.43 25.01
CA GLN A 470 -7.05 -0.45 26.13
C GLN A 470 -6.14 -1.68 26.15
N ILE A 471 -5.85 -2.28 25.01
CA ILE A 471 -4.93 -3.42 24.88
C ILE A 471 -3.52 -3.01 25.30
N SER A 472 -3.01 -1.89 24.79
CA SER A 472 -1.65 -1.37 25.13
C SER A 472 -1.51 -0.99 26.61
N SER A 473 -2.64 -0.73 27.29
CA SER A 473 -2.67 -0.46 28.75
C SER A 473 -2.89 -1.73 29.60
N GLY A 474 -2.89 -2.94 28.99
CA GLY A 474 -3.11 -4.20 29.70
C GLY A 474 -4.58 -4.58 29.87
N GLY A 475 -5.50 -3.88 29.22
CA GLY A 475 -6.95 -4.17 29.26
C GLY A 475 -7.68 -3.61 30.48
N PRO A 476 -8.93 -4.01 30.75
CA PRO A 476 -9.78 -4.81 29.85
C PRO A 476 -10.27 -4.02 28.64
N VAL A 477 -10.61 -4.73 27.54
CA VAL A 477 -11.31 -4.14 26.40
C VAL A 477 -12.80 -4.02 26.72
N THR A 478 -13.39 -2.83 26.52
CA THR A 478 -14.79 -2.55 26.86
C THR A 478 -15.68 -2.55 25.62
N VAL A 479 -16.61 -3.49 25.52
CA VAL A 479 -17.66 -3.62 24.51
C VAL A 479 -18.99 -3.27 25.14
N THR A 480 -19.90 -2.63 24.41
CA THR A 480 -21.20 -2.20 24.98
C THR A 480 -22.17 -3.36 25.15
N HIS A 481 -22.22 -4.30 24.21
CA HIS A 481 -23.08 -5.49 24.30
C HIS A 481 -22.45 -6.65 23.52
N PRO A 482 -22.58 -7.94 23.95
CA PRO A 482 -21.98 -9.08 23.25
C PRO A 482 -22.46 -9.25 21.80
N ASP A 483 -23.75 -8.93 21.53
CA ASP A 483 -24.34 -9.07 20.20
C ASP A 483 -24.34 -7.77 19.37
N MET A 484 -23.62 -6.74 19.83
CA MET A 484 -23.50 -5.47 19.12
C MET A 484 -22.88 -5.68 17.74
N LYS A 485 -23.58 -5.25 16.69
CA LYS A 485 -23.10 -5.32 15.31
C LYS A 485 -23.02 -3.92 14.69
N ARG A 486 -22.02 -3.71 13.85
CA ARG A 486 -21.86 -2.46 13.07
C ARG A 486 -21.36 -2.77 11.67
N TYR A 487 -21.82 -1.97 10.72
CA TYR A 487 -21.25 -1.95 9.40
C TYR A 487 -19.93 -1.19 9.41
N PHE A 488 -18.95 -1.68 8.66
CA PHE A 488 -17.66 -1.00 8.51
C PHE A 488 -17.24 -0.88 7.05
N MET A 489 -16.59 0.23 6.73
CA MET A 489 -16.01 0.51 5.42
C MET A 489 -14.64 1.16 5.61
N LEU A 490 -13.73 1.00 4.64
CA LEU A 490 -12.48 1.75 4.63
C LEU A 490 -12.75 3.23 4.34
N ILE A 491 -11.99 4.14 4.96
CA ILE A 491 -12.16 5.58 4.72
C ILE A 491 -11.93 5.93 3.24
N PRO A 492 -10.86 5.46 2.56
CA PRO A 492 -10.67 5.74 1.13
C PRO A 492 -11.81 5.21 0.25
N GLU A 493 -12.36 4.03 0.57
CA GLU A 493 -13.50 3.46 -0.14
C GLU A 493 -14.76 4.32 0.02
N ALA A 494 -15.10 4.69 1.26
CA ALA A 494 -16.25 5.54 1.55
C ALA A 494 -16.16 6.88 0.80
N VAL A 495 -15.01 7.52 0.84
CA VAL A 495 -14.79 8.81 0.17
C VAL A 495 -14.87 8.69 -1.35
N SER A 496 -14.27 7.67 -1.93
CA SER A 496 -14.40 7.41 -3.37
C SER A 496 -15.85 7.25 -3.80
N LEU A 497 -16.66 6.48 -3.05
CA LEU A 497 -18.08 6.30 -3.33
C LEU A 497 -18.89 7.60 -3.13
N VAL A 498 -18.52 8.43 -2.12
CA VAL A 498 -19.12 9.78 -1.92
C VAL A 498 -18.85 10.68 -3.12
N ILE A 499 -17.63 10.70 -3.62
CA ILE A 499 -17.29 11.51 -4.80
C ILE A 499 -18.07 11.01 -6.03
N GLN A 500 -18.19 9.70 -6.21
CA GLN A 500 -19.00 9.14 -7.31
C GLN A 500 -20.50 9.43 -7.16
N ALA A 501 -21.05 9.33 -5.94
CA ALA A 501 -22.44 9.76 -5.69
C ALA A 501 -22.63 11.21 -6.10
N GLY A 502 -21.63 12.07 -5.81
CA GLY A 502 -21.62 13.46 -6.29
C GLY A 502 -21.65 13.59 -7.81
N ALA A 503 -21.03 12.70 -8.56
CA ALA A 503 -21.08 12.68 -10.03
C ALA A 503 -22.43 12.21 -10.56
N LEU A 504 -23.00 11.18 -9.94
CA LEU A 504 -24.27 10.57 -10.34
C LEU A 504 -25.50 11.46 -10.04
N GLY A 505 -25.39 12.34 -9.03
CA GLY A 505 -26.53 13.13 -8.56
C GLY A 505 -26.98 14.21 -9.53
N HIS A 506 -28.29 14.37 -9.64
CA HIS A 506 -28.96 15.40 -10.43
C HIS A 506 -29.58 16.49 -9.56
N GLY A 507 -29.67 16.27 -8.24
CA GLY A 507 -30.18 17.19 -7.22
C GLY A 507 -31.40 16.63 -6.49
N GLY A 508 -31.36 16.65 -5.15
CA GLY A 508 -32.40 16.13 -4.26
C GLY A 508 -32.29 14.68 -3.87
N GLU A 509 -31.23 13.97 -4.34
CA GLU A 509 -31.08 12.56 -4.01
C GLU A 509 -30.46 12.36 -2.61
N LEU A 510 -30.92 11.29 -1.97
CA LEU A 510 -30.30 10.69 -0.81
C LEU A 510 -29.68 9.35 -1.22
N PHE A 511 -28.36 9.35 -1.37
CA PHE A 511 -27.63 8.15 -1.68
C PHE A 511 -27.33 7.34 -0.42
N VAL A 512 -27.26 6.00 -0.56
CA VAL A 512 -26.87 5.06 0.48
C VAL A 512 -25.79 4.15 -0.08
N LEU A 513 -24.70 4.02 0.64
CA LEU A 513 -23.60 3.16 0.22
C LEU A 513 -23.82 1.71 0.68
N ASP A 514 -23.44 0.76 -0.17
CA ASP A 514 -23.39 -0.64 0.20
C ASP A 514 -22.34 -0.88 1.28
N MET A 515 -22.78 -1.22 2.46
CA MET A 515 -21.91 -1.46 3.62
C MET A 515 -21.44 -2.91 3.74
N GLY A 516 -21.90 -3.83 2.87
CA GLY A 516 -21.64 -5.25 2.98
C GLY A 516 -22.22 -5.86 4.27
N GLU A 517 -21.58 -6.90 4.80
CA GLU A 517 -22.02 -7.59 6.00
C GLU A 517 -21.66 -6.87 7.30
N PRO A 518 -22.54 -6.87 8.30
CA PRO A 518 -22.26 -6.26 9.60
C PRO A 518 -21.30 -7.13 10.42
N VAL A 519 -20.36 -6.48 11.11
CA VAL A 519 -19.34 -7.13 11.95
C VAL A 519 -19.76 -7.10 13.41
N VAL A 520 -19.62 -8.23 14.11
CA VAL A 520 -19.83 -8.34 15.56
C VAL A 520 -18.66 -7.65 16.29
N ILE A 521 -18.96 -6.66 17.14
CA ILE A 521 -17.93 -5.84 17.80
C ILE A 521 -17.07 -6.67 18.76
N ARG A 522 -17.64 -7.68 19.43
CA ARG A 522 -16.90 -8.62 20.27
C ARG A 522 -15.84 -9.38 19.46
N GLU A 523 -16.22 -9.93 18.31
CA GLU A 523 -15.28 -10.68 17.45
C GLU A 523 -14.16 -9.77 16.91
N MET A 524 -14.49 -8.53 16.61
CA MET A 524 -13.48 -7.52 16.24
C MET A 524 -12.51 -7.24 17.39
N ALA A 525 -12.99 -7.15 18.64
CA ALA A 525 -12.15 -6.97 19.81
C ALA A 525 -11.22 -8.18 20.02
N GLU A 526 -11.74 -9.40 19.93
CA GLU A 526 -10.96 -10.64 20.02
C GLU A 526 -9.86 -10.70 18.95
N LEU A 527 -10.22 -10.38 17.71
CA LEU A 527 -9.28 -10.35 16.59
C LEU A 527 -8.16 -9.32 16.81
N LEU A 528 -8.52 -8.13 17.31
CA LEU A 528 -7.54 -7.07 17.56
C LEU A 528 -6.60 -7.44 18.72
N ILE A 529 -7.10 -8.09 19.78
CA ILE A 529 -6.27 -8.62 20.87
C ILE A 529 -5.24 -9.63 20.32
N ARG A 530 -5.66 -10.55 19.43
CA ARG A 530 -4.75 -11.52 18.79
C ARG A 530 -3.73 -10.82 17.87
N LEU A 531 -4.14 -9.81 17.12
CA LEU A 531 -3.22 -9.02 16.26
C LEU A 531 -2.15 -8.30 17.09
N CYS A 532 -2.47 -7.93 18.34
CA CYS A 532 -1.50 -7.36 19.28
C CYS A 532 -0.62 -8.41 19.98
N GLY A 533 -0.78 -9.71 19.68
CA GLY A 533 0.02 -10.80 20.25
C GLY A 533 -0.48 -11.33 21.58
N TYR A 534 -1.71 -11.02 21.99
CA TYR A 534 -2.32 -11.47 23.23
C TYR A 534 -3.47 -12.48 22.98
N GLU A 535 -3.79 -13.30 24.00
CA GLU A 535 -4.89 -14.24 23.94
C GLU A 535 -6.13 -13.64 24.62
N PRO A 536 -7.29 -13.52 23.89
CA PRO A 536 -8.54 -13.02 24.47
C PRO A 536 -8.98 -13.87 25.68
N TYR A 537 -9.49 -13.21 26.70
CA TYR A 537 -9.99 -13.78 27.97
C TYR A 537 -8.91 -14.45 28.85
N LYS A 538 -7.68 -14.56 28.39
CA LYS A 538 -6.54 -15.07 29.16
C LYS A 538 -5.58 -13.93 29.53
N ASP A 539 -5.05 -13.23 28.54
CA ASP A 539 -4.13 -12.11 28.75
C ASP A 539 -4.90 -10.78 28.86
N ILE A 540 -5.90 -10.60 27.99
CA ILE A 540 -6.75 -9.40 27.94
C ILE A 540 -8.22 -9.81 28.02
N ASN A 541 -8.91 -9.38 29.07
CA ASN A 541 -10.34 -9.61 29.23
C ASN A 541 -11.18 -8.64 28.37
N ILE A 542 -12.36 -9.12 27.94
CA ILE A 542 -13.40 -8.31 27.33
C ILE A 542 -14.54 -8.17 28.35
N VAL A 543 -14.91 -6.93 28.67
CA VAL A 543 -15.98 -6.60 29.60
C VAL A 543 -17.11 -5.86 28.90
N TYR A 544 -18.35 -6.06 29.38
CA TYR A 544 -19.53 -5.44 28.81
C TYR A 544 -20.00 -4.28 29.67
N SER A 545 -20.07 -3.06 29.07
CA SER A 545 -20.44 -1.84 29.80
C SER A 545 -21.94 -1.52 29.78
N GLY A 546 -22.75 -2.27 29.06
CA GLY A 546 -24.14 -1.93 28.77
C GLY A 546 -24.29 -1.00 27.57
N ILE A 547 -25.49 -1.03 26.95
CA ILE A 547 -25.85 -0.14 25.83
C ILE A 547 -25.96 1.30 26.37
N ARG A 548 -25.43 2.27 25.62
CA ARG A 548 -25.44 3.68 26.00
C ARG A 548 -26.75 4.34 25.55
N PRO A 549 -27.17 5.42 26.19
CA PRO A 549 -28.32 6.21 25.72
C PRO A 549 -28.18 6.61 24.26
N GLY A 550 -29.23 6.42 23.47
CA GLY A 550 -29.26 6.70 22.05
C GLY A 550 -28.56 5.69 21.13
N GLU A 551 -27.95 4.63 21.67
CA GLU A 551 -27.22 3.63 20.89
C GLU A 551 -28.12 2.42 20.58
N LYS A 552 -28.22 2.05 19.28
CA LYS A 552 -28.95 0.85 18.84
C LYS A 552 -28.07 -0.40 18.93
N LEU A 553 -28.67 -1.56 19.16
CA LEU A 553 -27.96 -2.85 19.07
C LEU A 553 -27.52 -3.14 17.63
N TYR A 554 -28.39 -2.84 16.66
CA TYR A 554 -28.18 -2.97 15.21
C TYR A 554 -28.51 -1.64 14.53
N GLU A 555 -27.67 -1.19 13.60
CA GLU A 555 -27.95 -0.03 12.78
C GLU A 555 -28.63 -0.44 11.48
N GLU A 556 -29.53 0.41 10.98
CA GLU A 556 -30.30 0.21 9.76
C GLU A 556 -29.73 1.11 8.65
N LEU A 557 -29.54 0.58 7.45
CA LEU A 557 -29.10 1.37 6.29
C LEU A 557 -30.29 2.01 5.56
N PHE A 558 -31.43 1.35 5.56
CA PHE A 558 -32.64 1.71 4.84
C PHE A 558 -33.84 1.75 5.78
N TYR A 559 -34.88 2.51 5.42
CA TYR A 559 -36.19 2.45 6.11
C TYR A 559 -36.94 1.15 5.81
N ASP A 560 -36.81 0.63 4.59
CA ASP A 560 -37.36 -0.60 4.05
C ASP A 560 -36.50 -1.00 2.85
N GLU A 561 -36.18 -2.27 2.67
CA GLU A 561 -35.41 -2.77 1.53
C GLU A 561 -36.02 -2.40 0.18
N ASN A 562 -37.35 -2.29 0.10
CA ASN A 562 -38.08 -1.85 -1.10
C ASN A 562 -38.02 -0.32 -1.33
N SER A 563 -37.43 0.44 -0.41
CA SER A 563 -37.34 1.90 -0.47
C SER A 563 -36.11 2.43 -1.22
N VAL A 564 -35.34 1.57 -1.86
CA VAL A 564 -34.13 1.94 -2.58
C VAL A 564 -34.16 1.50 -4.04
N ASN A 565 -33.54 2.30 -4.90
CA ASN A 565 -33.27 1.96 -6.30
C ASN A 565 -31.76 1.80 -6.50
N GLY A 566 -31.35 0.86 -7.37
CA GLY A 566 -29.98 0.80 -7.85
C GLY A 566 -29.60 2.03 -8.68
N THR A 567 -28.31 2.35 -8.73
CA THR A 567 -27.75 3.34 -9.64
C THR A 567 -26.89 2.67 -10.72
N LEU A 568 -26.22 3.45 -11.56
CA LEU A 568 -25.21 2.94 -12.50
C LEU A 568 -24.02 2.31 -11.78
N HIS A 569 -23.82 2.63 -10.51
CA HIS A 569 -22.76 2.06 -9.69
C HIS A 569 -23.31 0.98 -8.75
N PRO A 570 -22.78 -0.27 -8.77
CA PRO A 570 -23.35 -1.41 -8.03
C PRO A 570 -23.36 -1.24 -6.50
N LYS A 571 -22.53 -0.34 -5.95
CA LYS A 571 -22.42 -0.09 -4.51
C LYS A 571 -23.03 1.26 -4.06
N ILE A 572 -23.76 1.93 -4.92
CA ILE A 572 -24.45 3.19 -4.61
C ILE A 572 -25.93 3.02 -4.92
N PHE A 573 -26.76 3.19 -3.91
CA PHE A 573 -28.21 3.13 -4.02
C PHE A 573 -28.83 4.52 -3.83
N VAL A 574 -30.00 4.75 -4.40
CA VAL A 574 -30.80 5.96 -4.15
C VAL A 574 -32.00 5.60 -3.29
N SER A 575 -32.13 6.24 -2.13
CA SER A 575 -33.31 6.10 -1.26
C SER A 575 -34.47 6.87 -1.86
N LYS A 576 -35.65 6.23 -1.96
CA LYS A 576 -36.91 6.89 -2.26
C LYS A 576 -37.36 7.68 -1.02
N ILE A 577 -37.01 8.94 -0.94
CA ILE A 577 -37.49 9.79 0.15
C ILE A 577 -38.96 10.08 -0.12
N LYS A 578 -39.87 9.85 0.86
CA LYS A 578 -41.19 10.43 0.84
C LYS A 578 -40.99 11.94 0.93
N GLN A 579 -41.37 12.67 -0.13
CA GLN A 579 -41.28 14.13 -0.17
C GLN A 579 -42.03 14.72 1.03
N GLY A 580 -41.30 15.47 1.87
CA GLY A 580 -41.90 16.16 3.00
C GLY A 580 -42.85 17.27 2.55
N ASP A 581 -43.82 17.60 3.36
CA ASP A 581 -44.81 18.64 3.12
C ASP A 581 -44.14 20.03 2.91
N PRO A 582 -44.33 20.69 1.76
CA PRO A 582 -43.74 21.99 1.46
C PRO A 582 -44.18 23.11 2.42
N SER A 583 -45.32 22.97 3.10
CA SER A 583 -45.89 23.99 4.01
C SER A 583 -45.08 24.26 5.27
N ARG A 584 -44.10 23.38 5.62
CA ARG A 584 -43.27 23.49 6.82
C ARG A 584 -41.97 24.31 6.64
N LYS A 585 -41.81 25.04 5.53
CA LYS A 585 -40.54 25.78 5.26
C LYS A 585 -40.16 26.79 6.33
N SER A 586 -41.09 27.65 6.74
CA SER A 586 -40.85 28.68 7.77
C SER A 586 -40.73 28.10 9.18
N GLU A 587 -41.31 26.92 9.41
CA GLU A 587 -41.29 26.25 10.70
C GLU A 587 -39.89 25.74 11.08
N ILE A 588 -39.10 25.19 10.12
CA ILE A 588 -37.73 24.70 10.41
C ILE A 588 -36.81 25.84 10.86
N ASP A 589 -36.84 26.99 10.16
CA ASP A 589 -35.92 28.09 10.47
C ASP A 589 -36.25 28.74 11.81
N SER A 590 -37.50 29.09 12.04
CA SER A 590 -37.93 29.70 13.30
C SER A 590 -37.75 28.75 14.49
N SER A 591 -38.03 27.46 14.30
CA SER A 591 -37.85 26.45 15.34
C SER A 591 -36.36 26.21 15.66
N LEU A 592 -35.50 26.19 14.63
CA LEU A 592 -34.06 26.05 14.84
C LEU A 592 -33.48 27.26 15.57
N GLU A 593 -33.85 28.49 15.18
CA GLU A 593 -33.40 29.70 15.87
C GLU A 593 -33.90 29.75 17.32
N TYR A 594 -35.16 29.31 17.54
CA TYR A 594 -35.74 29.21 18.88
C TYR A 594 -34.95 28.17 19.74
N ALA A 595 -34.68 26.98 19.20
CA ALA A 595 -33.91 25.95 19.92
C ALA A 595 -32.49 26.43 20.29
N LEU A 596 -31.87 27.22 19.42
CA LEU A 596 -30.54 27.78 19.71
C LEU A 596 -30.57 28.88 20.77
N ARG A 597 -31.68 29.60 20.86
CA ARG A 597 -31.89 30.66 21.87
C ARG A 597 -32.27 30.09 23.25
N TYR A 598 -33.02 28.98 23.27
CA TYR A 598 -33.52 28.32 24.49
C TYR A 598 -32.99 26.90 24.59
N PRO A 599 -31.82 26.67 25.22
CA PRO A 599 -31.14 25.35 25.22
C PRO A 599 -31.98 24.22 25.79
N ASP A 600 -32.79 24.47 26.79
CA ASP A 600 -33.63 23.48 27.49
C ASP A 600 -34.74 22.95 26.58
N GLU A 601 -35.16 23.72 25.59
CA GLU A 601 -36.21 23.36 24.63
C GLU A 601 -35.65 22.64 23.40
N ALA A 602 -34.35 22.61 23.21
CA ALA A 602 -33.71 22.11 21.99
C ALA A 602 -34.11 20.66 21.66
N LEU A 603 -34.15 19.79 22.65
CA LEU A 603 -34.54 18.38 22.49
C LEU A 603 -36.02 18.26 22.07
N GLY A 604 -36.93 19.00 22.70
CA GLY A 604 -38.35 19.03 22.36
C GLY A 604 -38.61 19.51 20.93
N ILE A 605 -37.89 20.55 20.52
CA ILE A 605 -37.95 21.07 19.17
C ILE A 605 -37.40 20.08 18.15
N LEU A 606 -36.27 19.42 18.44
CA LEU A 606 -35.71 18.39 17.58
C LEU A 606 -36.71 17.23 17.35
N LYS A 607 -37.39 16.76 18.41
CA LYS A 607 -38.47 15.75 18.30
C LYS A 607 -39.64 16.22 17.44
N LYS A 608 -39.97 17.51 17.52
CA LYS A 608 -41.05 18.10 16.67
C LYS A 608 -40.63 18.16 15.20
N LEU A 609 -39.40 18.54 14.90
CA LEU A 609 -38.89 18.66 13.52
C LEU A 609 -38.55 17.29 12.89
N VAL A 610 -38.26 16.30 13.69
CA VAL A 610 -37.96 14.91 13.27
C VAL A 610 -38.89 13.94 14.02
N PRO A 611 -40.17 13.83 13.59
CA PRO A 611 -41.16 12.99 14.26
C PRO A 611 -40.79 11.50 14.33
N GLU A 612 -39.95 11.03 13.40
CA GLU A 612 -39.38 9.68 13.39
C GLU A 612 -38.30 9.46 14.49
N PHE A 613 -37.92 10.49 15.22
CA PHE A 613 -36.94 10.39 16.33
C PHE A 613 -37.58 9.80 17.58
N VAL A 614 -37.18 8.57 17.92
CA VAL A 614 -37.54 7.87 19.16
C VAL A 614 -36.27 7.70 19.98
N GLN A 615 -36.12 8.53 21.01
CA GLN A 615 -34.94 8.49 21.90
C GLN A 615 -34.94 7.19 22.72
N LEU A 616 -33.84 6.41 22.63
CA LEU A 616 -33.61 5.18 23.40
C LEU A 616 -32.81 5.43 24.67
#